data_e647f89f9c7dea78e4acc7cf7223ff06
#
_entry.id   e647f89f9c7dea78e4acc7cf7223ff06
#
_cell.length_a   1.000
_cell.length_b   1.000
_cell.length_c   1.000
_cell.angle_alpha   90.00
_cell.angle_beta   90.00
_cell.angle_gamma   90.00
#
_symmetry.space_group_name_H-M   'P 1'
#
loop_
_entity.id
_entity.type
_entity.pdbx_description
1 polymer ?
#
loop_
_entity_poly.entity_id
_entity_poly.type
_entity_poly.pdbx_seq_one_letter_code
_entity_poly.pdbx_strand_id
1 'polypeptide(L)'
;LDPSKPGKKEYVKLGGILVNSSYSSGNYDLVVGVGLNTANAAPTTSLNSLLPPNLPPFTLEKLLARILTKFETLYKGFCRTGFDKKLEGLYYKHWLHTDQIVTLEQEGGARARIKGINTNYGLLRAEELGWEDRPTGKVWELQSDSNSFDFFKGLLKTKV
;
A
#
# COMPACT_ATOMS: atom_id res chain seq x y z
N LEU A 1 9.58 13.16 15.17
CA LEU A 1 9.66 12.06 16.15
C LEU A 1 9.22 12.64 17.50
N ASP A 2 8.12 12.16 18.03
CA ASP A 2 7.68 12.49 19.40
C ASP A 2 8.62 11.80 20.39
N PRO A 3 9.44 12.52 21.14
CA PRO A 3 10.40 11.93 22.07
C PRO A 3 9.74 11.20 23.26
N SER A 4 8.43 11.35 23.45
CA SER A 4 7.66 10.69 24.51
C SER A 4 7.28 9.24 24.18
N LYS A 5 7.51 8.78 22.94
CA LYS A 5 7.15 7.41 22.48
C LYS A 5 8.34 6.73 21.80
N PRO A 6 9.36 6.30 22.56
CA PRO A 6 10.50 5.59 21.99
C PRO A 6 10.04 4.28 21.35
N GLY A 7 10.33 4.11 20.06
CA GLY A 7 10.13 2.87 19.32
C GLY A 7 8.94 2.82 18.35
N LYS A 8 8.03 3.80 18.32
CA LYS A 8 6.96 3.86 17.35
C LYS A 8 7.43 4.58 16.09
N LYS A 9 7.56 3.87 14.98
CA LYS A 9 7.79 4.50 13.65
C LYS A 9 6.54 5.31 13.29
N GLU A 10 6.70 6.62 13.15
CA GLU A 10 5.66 7.48 12.60
C GLU A 10 5.78 7.50 11.09
N TYR A 11 4.67 7.20 10.42
CA TYR A 11 4.55 7.31 8.97
C TYR A 11 3.72 8.53 8.63
N VAL A 12 4.14 9.23 7.59
CA VAL A 12 3.41 10.36 7.02
C VAL A 12 3.05 10.08 5.58
N LYS A 13 1.86 10.49 5.17
CA LYS A 13 1.40 10.28 3.81
C LYS A 13 2.07 11.29 2.87
N LEU A 14 2.86 10.79 1.93
CA LEU A 14 3.51 11.57 0.87
C LEU A 14 2.69 11.66 -0.42
N GLY A 15 1.80 10.72 -0.65
CA GLY A 15 1.04 10.67 -1.88
C GLY A 15 0.02 9.54 -1.89
N GLY A 16 -0.56 9.30 -3.04
CA GLY A 16 -1.51 8.22 -3.26
C GLY A 16 -1.43 7.70 -4.68
N ILE A 17 -1.81 6.45 -4.86
CA ILE A 17 -1.92 5.79 -6.17
C ILE A 17 -3.35 5.27 -6.28
N LEU A 18 -3.98 5.56 -7.41
CA LEU A 18 -5.29 5.03 -7.78
C LEU A 18 -5.15 4.30 -9.12
N VAL A 19 -5.63 3.07 -9.16
CA VAL A 19 -5.64 2.26 -10.38
C VAL A 19 -7.08 1.88 -10.69
N ASN A 20 -7.52 2.22 -11.90
CA ASN A 20 -8.78 1.74 -12.47
C ASN A 20 -8.44 0.75 -13.57
N SER A 21 -9.15 -0.36 -13.61
CA SER A 21 -9.05 -1.35 -14.67
C SER A 21 -10.41 -1.58 -15.31
N SER A 22 -10.43 -1.69 -16.64
CA SER A 22 -11.58 -2.16 -17.40
C SER A 22 -11.17 -3.34 -18.27
N TYR A 23 -12.09 -4.28 -18.46
CA TYR A 23 -11.88 -5.44 -19.31
C TYR A 23 -12.82 -5.40 -20.50
N SER A 24 -12.25 -5.47 -21.70
CA SER A 24 -13.02 -5.50 -22.94
C SER A 24 -12.32 -6.34 -23.99
N SER A 25 -13.06 -7.24 -24.63
CA SER A 25 -12.57 -8.05 -25.79
C SER A 25 -11.25 -8.77 -25.55
N GLY A 26 -11.05 -9.33 -24.34
CA GLY A 26 -9.83 -10.07 -24.01
C GLY A 26 -8.67 -9.21 -23.50
N ASN A 27 -8.82 -7.90 -23.44
CA ASN A 27 -7.79 -6.97 -23.01
C ASN A 27 -8.18 -6.25 -21.72
N TYR A 28 -7.18 -5.93 -20.91
CA TYR A 28 -7.30 -5.04 -19.75
C TYR A 28 -6.76 -3.66 -20.11
N ASP A 29 -7.56 -2.63 -19.90
CA ASP A 29 -7.12 -1.25 -19.94
C ASP A 29 -6.91 -0.77 -18.51
N LEU A 30 -5.72 -0.25 -18.23
CA LEU A 30 -5.33 0.22 -16.89
C LEU A 30 -5.08 1.72 -16.92
N VAL A 31 -5.76 2.45 -16.06
CA VAL A 31 -5.51 3.88 -15.82
C VAL A 31 -4.90 4.03 -14.43
N VAL A 32 -3.64 4.49 -14.37
CA VAL A 32 -2.88 4.67 -13.14
C VAL A 32 -2.71 6.16 -12.84
N GLY A 33 -3.40 6.64 -11.82
CA GLY A 33 -3.22 7.98 -11.27
C GLY A 33 -2.23 7.99 -10.11
N VAL A 34 -1.23 8.87 -10.15
CA VAL A 34 -0.25 9.02 -9.08
C VAL A 34 -0.26 10.47 -8.59
N GLY A 35 -0.67 10.69 -7.34
CA GLY A 35 -0.56 11.97 -6.66
C GLY A 35 0.62 11.95 -5.69
N LEU A 36 1.56 12.89 -5.82
CA LEU A 36 2.74 12.95 -4.98
C LEU A 36 2.99 14.39 -4.51
N ASN A 37 3.11 14.57 -3.20
CA ASN A 37 3.48 15.85 -2.60
C ASN A 37 4.98 16.09 -2.80
N THR A 38 5.35 16.89 -3.77
CA THR A 38 6.76 17.16 -4.10
C THR A 38 7.34 18.31 -3.30
N ALA A 39 6.65 19.46 -3.26
CA ALA A 39 7.13 20.69 -2.63
C ALA A 39 6.00 21.45 -1.90
N ASN A 40 4.98 20.73 -1.45
CA ASN A 40 3.85 21.32 -0.73
C ASN A 40 4.30 21.93 0.60
N ALA A 41 3.70 23.05 0.94
CA ALA A 41 3.91 23.69 2.25
C ALA A 41 3.17 22.94 3.37
N ALA A 42 3.57 23.23 4.62
CA ALA A 42 2.83 22.77 5.79
C ALA A 42 1.32 23.11 5.68
N PRO A 43 0.42 22.29 6.25
CA PRO A 43 0.68 21.18 7.17
C PRO A 43 1.00 19.83 6.49
N THR A 44 1.06 19.76 5.17
CA THR A 44 1.35 18.51 4.46
C THR A 44 2.85 18.27 4.37
N THR A 45 3.26 16.99 4.51
CA THR A 45 4.64 16.58 4.24
C THR A 45 4.87 16.50 2.74
N SER A 46 6.05 16.91 2.30
CA SER A 46 6.46 16.79 0.89
C SER A 46 7.81 16.10 0.74
N LEU A 47 8.08 15.56 -0.46
CA LEU A 47 9.33 14.89 -0.74
C LEU A 47 10.55 15.80 -0.49
N ASN A 48 10.46 17.04 -0.94
CA ASN A 48 11.55 18.01 -0.77
C ASN A 48 11.77 18.43 0.69
N SER A 49 10.72 18.43 1.53
CA SER A 49 10.87 18.74 2.95
C SER A 49 11.57 17.65 3.76
N LEU A 50 11.64 16.42 3.20
CA LEU A 50 12.32 15.27 3.81
C LEU A 50 13.75 15.07 3.30
N LEU A 51 14.19 15.88 2.34
CA LEU A 51 15.56 15.79 1.84
C LEU A 51 16.57 16.32 2.86
N PRO A 52 17.74 15.67 2.95
CA PRO A 52 18.88 16.26 3.64
C PRO A 52 19.23 17.66 3.09
N PRO A 53 19.65 18.60 3.93
CA PRO A 53 19.90 20.00 3.50
C PRO A 53 20.95 20.17 2.41
N ASN A 54 21.84 19.19 2.25
CA ASN A 54 22.92 19.18 1.26
C ASN A 54 22.48 18.62 -0.12
N LEU A 55 21.25 18.16 -0.26
CA LEU A 55 20.76 17.66 -1.54
C LEU A 55 19.87 18.69 -2.24
N PRO A 56 20.03 18.84 -3.56
CA PRO A 56 19.16 19.75 -4.32
C PRO A 56 17.71 19.22 -4.35
N PRO A 57 16.71 20.10 -4.33
CA PRO A 57 15.32 19.69 -4.38
C PRO A 57 14.99 18.98 -5.70
N PHE A 58 14.01 18.09 -5.64
CA PHE A 58 13.47 17.49 -6.85
C PHE A 58 12.66 18.52 -7.63
N THR A 59 12.90 18.59 -8.93
CA THR A 59 11.98 19.24 -9.87
C THR A 59 10.93 18.24 -10.34
N LEU A 60 9.77 18.74 -10.76
CA LEU A 60 8.68 17.86 -11.23
C LEU A 60 9.10 17.01 -12.41
N GLU A 61 9.85 17.58 -13.35
CA GLU A 61 10.31 16.91 -14.56
C GLU A 61 11.26 15.74 -14.24
N LYS A 62 12.23 15.97 -13.36
CA LYS A 62 13.18 14.93 -12.93
C LYS A 62 12.47 13.82 -12.17
N LEU A 63 11.50 14.18 -11.34
CA LEU A 63 10.73 13.22 -10.56
C LEU A 63 9.86 12.37 -11.46
N LEU A 64 9.13 12.99 -12.40
CA LEU A 64 8.30 12.30 -13.38
C LEU A 64 9.14 11.35 -14.23
N ALA A 65 10.26 11.81 -14.76
CA ALA A 65 11.16 10.97 -15.57
C ALA A 65 11.64 9.73 -14.78
N ARG A 66 12.01 9.90 -13.49
CA ARG A 66 12.43 8.79 -12.63
C ARG A 66 11.30 7.79 -12.36
N ILE A 67 10.09 8.29 -12.10
CA ILE A 67 8.92 7.44 -11.86
C ILE A 67 8.62 6.61 -13.11
N LEU A 68 8.54 7.24 -14.29
CA LEU A 68 8.22 6.56 -15.54
C LEU A 68 9.28 5.53 -15.92
N THR A 69 10.58 5.88 -15.81
CA THR A 69 11.67 4.93 -16.10
C THR A 69 11.62 3.72 -15.16
N LYS A 70 11.35 3.95 -13.88
CA LYS A 70 11.27 2.86 -12.90
C LYS A 70 10.03 1.99 -13.15
N PHE A 71 8.89 2.63 -13.43
CA PHE A 71 7.67 1.94 -13.78
C PHE A 71 7.85 1.06 -15.03
N GLU A 72 8.40 1.62 -16.11
CA GLU A 72 8.67 0.86 -17.34
C GLU A 72 9.54 -0.37 -17.09
N THR A 73 10.58 -0.23 -16.29
CA THR A 73 11.49 -1.35 -15.95
C THR A 73 10.74 -2.47 -15.22
N LEU A 74 9.91 -2.13 -14.24
CA LEU A 74 9.13 -3.11 -13.48
C LEU A 74 8.02 -3.72 -14.33
N TYR A 75 7.32 -2.89 -15.10
CA TYR A 75 6.21 -3.31 -15.95
C TYR A 75 6.65 -4.23 -17.08
N LYS A 76 7.78 -3.96 -17.72
CA LYS A 76 8.38 -4.89 -18.71
C LYS A 76 8.67 -6.27 -18.11
N GLY A 77 9.15 -6.32 -16.88
CA GLY A 77 9.32 -7.58 -16.14
C GLY A 77 7.98 -8.28 -15.92
N PHE A 78 7.02 -7.56 -15.38
CA PHE A 78 5.66 -8.08 -15.13
C PHE A 78 4.98 -8.63 -16.39
N CYS A 79 5.07 -7.94 -17.54
CA CYS A 79 4.51 -8.42 -18.81
C CYS A 79 5.12 -9.74 -19.31
N ARG A 80 6.35 -10.07 -18.88
CA ARG A 80 7.04 -11.29 -19.29
C ARG A 80 6.79 -12.47 -18.36
N THR A 81 6.78 -12.23 -17.07
CA THR A 81 6.82 -13.28 -16.04
C THR A 81 5.66 -13.20 -15.05
N GLY A 82 4.77 -12.20 -15.21
CA GLY A 82 3.68 -11.94 -14.26
C GLY A 82 4.20 -11.50 -12.90
N PHE A 83 3.42 -11.79 -11.86
CA PHE A 83 3.79 -11.51 -10.46
C PHE A 83 4.67 -12.65 -9.93
N ASP A 84 5.88 -12.74 -10.43
CA ASP A 84 6.86 -13.76 -10.05
C ASP A 84 7.45 -13.53 -8.64
N LYS A 85 8.22 -14.49 -8.15
CA LYS A 85 8.86 -14.43 -6.83
C LYS A 85 9.78 -13.23 -6.64
N LYS A 86 10.39 -12.72 -7.71
CA LYS A 86 11.24 -11.53 -7.67
C LYS A 86 10.41 -10.27 -7.43
N LEU A 87 9.30 -10.13 -8.17
CA LEU A 87 8.39 -9.01 -8.03
C LEU A 87 7.65 -9.07 -6.70
N GLU A 88 7.22 -10.26 -6.28
CA GLU A 88 6.64 -10.51 -4.96
C GLU A 88 7.59 -10.06 -3.83
N GLY A 89 8.86 -10.42 -3.91
CA GLY A 89 9.88 -10.00 -2.93
C GLY A 89 10.07 -8.47 -2.89
N LEU A 90 10.04 -7.80 -4.05
CA LEU A 90 10.08 -6.34 -4.11
C LEU A 90 8.83 -5.71 -3.52
N TYR A 91 7.67 -6.27 -3.77
CA TYR A 91 6.40 -5.82 -3.20
C TYR A 91 6.44 -5.87 -1.68
N TYR A 92 6.79 -7.02 -1.09
CA TYR A 92 6.85 -7.16 0.37
C TYR A 92 7.97 -6.35 1.02
N LYS A 93 9.05 -6.04 0.30
CA LYS A 93 10.09 -5.14 0.80
C LYS A 93 9.57 -3.74 1.14
N HIS A 94 8.52 -3.28 0.42
CA HIS A 94 7.91 -1.96 0.61
C HIS A 94 6.52 -2.04 1.27
N TRP A 95 6.09 -3.23 1.60
CA TRP A 95 4.82 -3.50 2.24
C TRP A 95 4.83 -3.07 3.72
N LEU A 96 3.83 -2.29 4.12
CA LEU A 96 3.76 -1.74 5.48
C LEU A 96 2.81 -2.50 6.41
N HIS A 97 2.05 -3.46 5.88
CA HIS A 97 0.92 -4.04 6.59
C HIS A 97 1.20 -5.40 7.24
N THR A 98 2.38 -5.97 7.07
CA THR A 98 2.71 -7.28 7.66
C THR A 98 2.50 -7.24 9.17
N ASP A 99 1.75 -8.22 9.67
CA ASP A 99 1.39 -8.42 11.08
C ASP A 99 0.63 -7.24 11.71
N GLN A 100 0.16 -6.28 10.93
CA GLN A 100 -0.72 -5.23 11.42
C GLN A 100 -2.05 -5.84 11.87
N ILE A 101 -2.47 -5.49 13.10
CA ILE A 101 -3.78 -5.88 13.62
C ILE A 101 -4.81 -4.85 13.16
N VAL A 102 -5.90 -5.35 12.60
CA VAL A 102 -7.00 -4.55 12.05
C VAL A 102 -8.34 -5.03 12.61
N THR A 103 -9.34 -4.16 12.53
CA THR A 103 -10.73 -4.52 12.82
C THR A 103 -11.49 -4.62 11.52
N LEU A 104 -12.18 -5.75 11.31
CA LEU A 104 -12.99 -6.03 10.13
C LEU A 104 -14.44 -5.64 10.42
N GLU A 105 -14.87 -4.45 9.98
CA GLU A 105 -16.24 -3.96 10.25
C GLU A 105 -17.31 -4.86 9.63
N GLN A 106 -17.07 -5.39 8.44
CA GLN A 106 -18.01 -6.29 7.75
C GLN A 106 -18.21 -7.64 8.45
N GLU A 107 -17.24 -8.03 9.25
CA GLU A 107 -17.20 -9.32 9.94
C GLU A 107 -17.52 -9.16 11.43
N GLY A 108 -18.50 -8.30 11.73
CA GLY A 108 -18.95 -8.07 13.10
C GLY A 108 -17.91 -7.44 14.03
N GLY A 109 -16.92 -6.72 13.47
CA GLY A 109 -15.85 -6.12 14.26
C GLY A 109 -14.75 -7.12 14.64
N ALA A 110 -14.64 -8.24 13.93
CA ALA A 110 -13.60 -9.25 14.19
C ALA A 110 -12.21 -8.63 14.10
N ARG A 111 -11.35 -8.99 15.04
CA ARG A 111 -9.93 -8.61 15.00
C ARG A 111 -9.18 -9.59 14.12
N ALA A 112 -8.30 -9.08 13.29
CA ALA A 112 -7.50 -9.91 12.40
C ALA A 112 -6.09 -9.36 12.22
N ARG A 113 -5.14 -10.24 11.90
CA ARG A 113 -3.75 -9.91 11.61
C ARG A 113 -3.51 -10.04 10.12
N ILE A 114 -3.01 -8.99 9.49
CA ILE A 114 -2.67 -9.00 8.07
C ILE A 114 -1.46 -9.91 7.83
N LYS A 115 -1.63 -10.88 6.92
CA LYS A 115 -0.59 -11.87 6.57
C LYS A 115 0.02 -11.65 5.19
N GLY A 116 -0.57 -10.80 4.36
CA GLY A 116 -0.11 -10.53 3.00
C GLY A 116 -1.23 -10.56 1.99
N ILE A 117 -0.91 -10.92 0.76
CA ILE A 117 -1.86 -11.06 -0.34
C ILE A 117 -1.89 -12.49 -0.87
N ASN A 118 -3.06 -12.90 -1.38
CA ASN A 118 -3.18 -14.10 -2.20
C ASN A 118 -2.59 -13.81 -3.59
N THR A 119 -1.57 -14.57 -4.00
CA THR A 119 -0.85 -14.33 -5.26
C THR A 119 -1.68 -14.64 -6.52
N ASN A 120 -2.74 -15.45 -6.40
CA ASN A 120 -3.59 -15.81 -7.54
C ASN A 120 -4.58 -14.69 -7.91
N TYR A 121 -5.13 -14.02 -6.88
CA TYR A 121 -6.22 -13.04 -7.07
C TYR A 121 -5.89 -11.65 -6.48
N GLY A 122 -4.73 -11.48 -5.84
CA GLY A 122 -4.37 -10.22 -5.19
C GLY A 122 -5.21 -9.87 -3.95
N LEU A 123 -5.96 -10.82 -3.40
CA LEU A 123 -6.81 -10.59 -2.24
C LEU A 123 -5.97 -10.41 -0.98
N LEU A 124 -6.37 -9.48 -0.12
CA LEU A 124 -5.73 -9.27 1.17
C LEU A 124 -6.07 -10.44 2.10
N ARG A 125 -5.05 -11.09 2.66
CA ARG A 125 -5.21 -12.18 3.62
C ARG A 125 -5.08 -11.66 5.04
N ALA A 126 -6.08 -11.96 5.87
CA ALA A 126 -6.11 -11.60 7.28
C ALA A 126 -6.47 -12.84 8.13
N GLU A 127 -5.66 -13.13 9.13
CA GLU A 127 -5.87 -14.23 10.07
C GLU A 127 -6.68 -13.71 11.26
N GLU A 128 -7.81 -14.35 11.55
CA GLU A 128 -8.68 -13.96 12.66
C GLU A 128 -7.96 -14.17 14.01
N LEU A 129 -8.14 -13.20 14.89
CA LEU A 129 -7.60 -13.22 16.25
C LEU A 129 -8.73 -13.36 17.28
N GLY A 130 -8.61 -14.36 18.13
CA GLY A 130 -9.47 -14.57 19.28
C GLY A 130 -8.93 -13.93 20.55
N TRP A 131 -9.18 -14.60 21.66
CA TRP A 131 -8.73 -14.16 22.99
C TRP A 131 -7.21 -13.98 23.04
N GLU A 132 -6.75 -12.91 23.66
CA GLU A 132 -5.32 -12.54 23.78
C GLU A 132 -4.57 -12.46 22.44
N ASP A 133 -5.26 -12.05 21.36
CA ASP A 133 -4.71 -11.97 20.02
C ASP A 133 -4.12 -13.29 19.49
N ARG A 134 -4.61 -14.43 19.97
CA ARG A 134 -4.23 -15.76 19.49
C ARG A 134 -4.98 -16.09 18.19
N PRO A 135 -4.31 -16.66 17.18
CA PRO A 135 -4.98 -17.09 15.98
C PRO A 135 -6.10 -18.10 16.25
N THR A 136 -7.26 -17.91 15.62
CA THR A 136 -8.38 -18.87 15.66
C THR A 136 -8.25 -19.97 14.62
N GLY A 137 -7.36 -19.79 13.64
CA GLY A 137 -7.22 -20.66 12.46
C GLY A 137 -8.09 -20.23 11.28
N LYS A 138 -9.01 -19.28 11.48
CA LYS A 138 -9.80 -18.73 10.38
C LYS A 138 -9.01 -17.68 9.62
N VAL A 139 -9.03 -17.76 8.28
CA VAL A 139 -8.38 -16.80 7.38
C VAL A 139 -9.42 -16.17 6.49
N TRP A 140 -9.38 -14.86 6.42
CA TRP A 140 -10.19 -14.03 5.56
C TRP A 140 -9.42 -13.68 4.28
N GLU A 141 -10.09 -13.75 3.14
CA GLU A 141 -9.60 -13.20 1.87
C GLU A 141 -10.50 -12.04 1.46
N LEU A 142 -9.95 -10.83 1.56
CA LEU A 142 -10.69 -9.58 1.47
C LEU A 142 -10.45 -8.92 0.12
N GLN A 143 -11.53 -8.57 -0.58
CA GLN A 143 -11.46 -7.90 -1.87
C GLN A 143 -11.22 -6.40 -1.70
N SER A 144 -10.36 -5.83 -2.53
CA SER A 144 -10.05 -4.40 -2.53
C SER A 144 -11.23 -3.53 -2.97
N ASP A 145 -12.12 -4.07 -3.80
CA ASP A 145 -13.26 -3.33 -4.36
C ASP A 145 -14.35 -3.05 -3.33
N SER A 146 -14.49 -3.96 -2.37
CA SER A 146 -15.50 -3.87 -1.31
C SER A 146 -14.97 -3.25 -0.01
N ASN A 147 -13.66 -3.07 0.09
CA ASN A 147 -13.00 -2.64 1.32
C ASN A 147 -12.17 -1.37 1.14
N SER A 148 -12.24 -0.48 2.11
CA SER A 148 -11.35 0.66 2.27
C SER A 148 -10.46 0.42 3.49
N PHE A 149 -9.16 0.53 3.32
CA PHE A 149 -8.19 0.34 4.39
C PHE A 149 -7.69 1.68 4.94
N ASP A 150 -7.99 1.96 6.20
CA ASP A 150 -7.43 3.08 6.93
C ASP A 150 -6.20 2.61 7.71
N PHE A 151 -5.02 2.82 7.12
CA PHE A 151 -3.74 2.40 7.69
C PHE A 151 -3.51 2.94 9.10
N PHE A 152 -3.86 4.21 9.33
CA PHE A 152 -3.57 4.87 10.60
C PHE A 152 -4.48 4.41 11.72
N LYS A 153 -5.70 4.01 11.39
CA LYS A 153 -6.67 3.49 12.35
C LYS A 153 -6.65 1.97 12.49
N GLY A 154 -5.95 1.28 11.58
CA GLY A 154 -6.00 -0.18 11.51
C GLY A 154 -7.41 -0.70 11.26
N LEU A 155 -8.18 -0.02 10.40
CA LEU A 155 -9.60 -0.26 10.19
C LEU A 155 -9.86 -0.63 8.74
N LEU A 156 -10.55 -1.73 8.52
CA LEU A 156 -11.09 -2.14 7.22
C LEU A 156 -12.59 -1.88 7.20
N LYS A 157 -13.00 -0.94 6.33
CA LYS A 157 -14.40 -0.50 6.15
C LYS A 157 -14.93 -0.93 4.80
N THR A 158 -16.25 -1.08 4.73
CA THR A 158 -16.96 -1.13 3.44
C THR A 158 -16.77 0.20 2.70
N LYS A 159 -16.49 0.12 1.40
CA LYS A 159 -16.65 1.28 0.52
C LYS A 159 -18.17 1.52 0.35
N VAL A 160 -18.62 2.70 0.69
CA VAL A 160 -19.97 3.20 0.42
C VAL A 160 -19.97 3.76 -1.00
#